data_c54ab9a36f37d6675a5da237cf02be94
#
_entry.id   c54ab9a36f37d6675a5da237cf02be94
#
_cell.length_a   1.000
_cell.length_b   1.000
_cell.length_c   1.000
_cell.angle_alpha   90.00
_cell.angle_beta   90.00
_cell.angle_gamma   90.00
#
_symmetry.space_group_name_H-M   'P 1'
#
loop_
_entity.id
_entity.type
_entity.pdbx_description
1 polymer ?
#
loop_
_entity_poly.entity_id
_entity_poly.type
_entity_poly.pdbx_seq_one_letter_code
_entity_poly.pdbx_strand_id
1 'polypeptide(L)'
;MIAKEFEQFLLSHLDSYLIPADDLAIFIDTHNAEHVMLLLANNGYSRVPVITKDKKYVGTISISDILSYQSKHHLADWEMTSMDIGYMVNDKIETLPIEATLTETMHKLVEYPFLPVVEKDNIFIGIITRKSILKAVNSLLHDFTDDYEIRSKHD
;
A
#
# COMPACT_ATOMS: atom_id res chain seq x y z
N MET A 1 -20.13 8.42 -4.75
CA MET A 1 -19.94 8.22 -6.23
C MET A 1 -19.19 9.43 -6.78
N ILE A 2 -18.14 9.19 -7.56
CA ILE A 2 -17.39 10.24 -8.23
C ILE A 2 -18.17 10.68 -9.47
N ALA A 3 -18.23 12.00 -9.73
CA ALA A 3 -18.82 12.49 -10.97
C ALA A 3 -18.06 11.94 -12.18
N LYS A 4 -18.80 11.56 -13.21
CA LYS A 4 -18.26 10.84 -14.38
C LYS A 4 -17.10 11.59 -15.06
N GLU A 5 -17.22 12.90 -15.16
CA GLU A 5 -16.21 13.76 -15.78
C GLU A 5 -14.92 13.78 -14.96
N PHE A 6 -15.04 13.83 -13.63
CA PHE A 6 -13.87 13.75 -12.75
C PHE A 6 -13.22 12.37 -12.78
N GLU A 7 -14.02 11.31 -12.82
CA GLU A 7 -13.50 9.95 -12.96
C GLU A 7 -12.74 9.78 -14.27
N GLN A 8 -13.30 10.24 -15.38
CA GLN A 8 -12.64 10.20 -16.69
C GLN A 8 -11.33 10.98 -16.68
N PHE A 9 -11.32 12.18 -16.10
CA PHE A 9 -10.10 12.99 -15.98
C PHE A 9 -9.03 12.26 -15.17
N LEU A 10 -9.39 11.75 -13.99
CA LEU A 10 -8.46 11.04 -13.11
C LEU A 10 -7.87 9.81 -13.79
N LEU A 11 -8.69 9.02 -14.46
CA LEU A 11 -8.23 7.84 -15.18
C LEU A 11 -7.34 8.17 -16.38
N SER A 12 -7.60 9.28 -17.10
CA SER A 12 -6.81 9.68 -18.26
C SER A 12 -5.44 10.27 -17.89
N HIS A 13 -5.29 10.85 -16.70
CA HIS A 13 -4.05 11.49 -16.23
C HIS A 13 -3.18 10.57 -15.37
N LEU A 14 -3.59 9.34 -15.16
CA LEU A 14 -2.84 8.34 -14.43
C LEU A 14 -2.41 7.23 -15.35
N ASP A 15 -1.16 7.22 -15.71
CA ASP A 15 -0.56 6.14 -16.48
C ASP A 15 -0.66 4.80 -15.73
N SER A 16 -0.54 4.85 -14.41
CA SER A 16 -0.76 3.72 -13.52
C SER A 16 -0.89 4.19 -12.06
N TYR A 17 -1.96 3.77 -11.38
CA TYR A 17 -2.07 3.90 -9.92
C TYR A 17 -1.22 2.85 -9.21
N LEU A 18 -1.00 1.73 -9.88
CA LEU A 18 -0.31 0.59 -9.32
C LEU A 18 1.20 0.78 -9.43
N ILE A 19 1.87 0.71 -8.28
CA ILE A 19 3.31 0.51 -8.26
C ILE A 19 3.52 -1.01 -8.23
N PRO A 20 4.09 -1.60 -9.30
CA PRO A 20 4.21 -3.05 -9.40
C PRO A 20 5.17 -3.62 -8.35
N ALA A 21 4.95 -4.87 -7.99
CA ALA A 21 5.75 -5.57 -6.98
C ALA A 21 7.25 -5.52 -7.27
N ASP A 22 7.65 -5.59 -8.55
CA ASP A 22 9.07 -5.57 -8.94
C ASP A 22 9.78 -4.25 -8.63
N ASP A 23 9.03 -3.16 -8.45
CA ASP A 23 9.56 -1.84 -8.13
C ASP A 23 9.50 -1.52 -6.62
N LEU A 24 9.14 -2.48 -5.80
CA LEU A 24 8.94 -2.32 -4.36
C LEU A 24 9.94 -3.10 -3.52
N ALA A 25 10.25 -2.56 -2.34
CA ALA A 25 10.81 -3.38 -1.27
C ALA A 25 9.71 -4.32 -0.74
N ILE A 26 10.00 -5.60 -0.70
CA ILE A 26 9.09 -6.67 -0.24
C ILE A 26 9.90 -7.66 0.57
N PHE A 27 9.32 -8.15 1.66
CA PHE A 27 9.92 -9.25 2.43
C PHE A 27 9.13 -10.54 2.25
N ILE A 28 9.83 -11.66 2.38
CA ILE A 28 9.23 -12.97 2.45
C ILE A 28 8.97 -13.32 3.92
N ASP A 29 7.87 -13.98 4.21
CA ASP A 29 7.43 -14.29 5.57
C ASP A 29 8.42 -15.15 6.38
N THR A 30 9.32 -15.86 5.70
CA THR A 30 10.40 -16.66 6.29
C THR A 30 11.70 -15.88 6.51
N HIS A 31 11.75 -14.60 6.17
CA HIS A 31 12.90 -13.76 6.47
C HIS A 31 13.08 -13.57 7.97
N ASN A 32 14.33 -13.50 8.40
CA ASN A 32 14.73 -13.32 9.80
C ASN A 32 14.39 -11.93 10.32
N ALA A 33 13.81 -11.84 11.50
CA ALA A 33 13.35 -10.59 12.10
C ALA A 33 14.47 -9.58 12.33
N GLU A 34 15.64 -10.02 12.80
CA GLU A 34 16.78 -9.12 13.01
C GLU A 34 17.26 -8.50 11.69
N HIS A 35 17.39 -9.32 10.66
CA HIS A 35 17.80 -8.86 9.34
C HIS A 35 16.80 -7.87 8.74
N VAL A 36 15.50 -8.18 8.83
CA VAL A 36 14.43 -7.28 8.35
C VAL A 36 14.46 -5.96 9.11
N MET A 37 14.64 -6.00 10.43
CA MET A 37 14.73 -4.78 11.24
C MET A 37 15.90 -3.90 10.82
N LEU A 38 17.06 -4.47 10.55
CA LEU A 38 18.23 -3.74 10.05
C LEU A 38 17.96 -3.11 8.67
N LEU A 39 17.32 -3.83 7.76
CA LEU A 39 16.98 -3.31 6.44
C LEU A 39 15.96 -2.17 6.53
N LEU A 40 14.94 -2.30 7.36
CA LEU A 40 13.95 -1.25 7.58
C LEU A 40 14.60 0.02 8.15
N ALA A 41 15.46 -0.13 9.14
CA ALA A 41 16.16 0.99 9.76
C ALA A 41 17.12 1.69 8.79
N ASN A 42 17.91 0.92 8.04
CA ASN A 42 18.95 1.49 7.16
C ASN A 42 18.35 2.16 5.90
N ASN A 43 17.22 1.66 5.40
CA ASN A 43 16.59 2.19 4.18
C ASN A 43 15.50 3.23 4.48
N GLY A 44 15.15 3.45 5.74
CA GLY A 44 14.15 4.44 6.14
C GLY A 44 12.72 4.09 5.74
N TYR A 45 12.43 2.82 5.44
CA TYR A 45 11.07 2.37 5.14
C TYR A 45 10.22 2.38 6.42
N SER A 46 9.05 2.99 6.35
CA SER A 46 8.11 2.98 7.47
C SER A 46 7.37 1.66 7.59
N ARG A 47 6.94 1.10 6.46
CA ARG A 47 6.18 -0.15 6.39
C ARG A 47 6.35 -0.80 5.02
N VAL A 48 6.55 -2.13 5.00
CA VAL A 48 6.85 -2.89 3.79
C VAL A 48 5.89 -4.08 3.70
N PRO A 49 5.38 -4.40 2.49
CA PRO A 49 4.59 -5.60 2.27
C PRO A 49 5.38 -6.88 2.53
N VAL A 50 4.69 -7.89 3.04
CA VAL A 50 5.22 -9.23 3.28
C VAL A 50 4.39 -10.24 2.49
N ILE A 51 5.07 -11.10 1.76
CA ILE A 51 4.48 -12.15 0.93
C ILE A 51 5.06 -13.51 1.26
N THR A 52 4.41 -14.58 0.80
CA THR A 52 4.99 -15.93 0.81
C THR A 52 5.93 -16.12 -0.38
N LYS A 53 6.67 -17.24 -0.40
CA LYS A 53 7.48 -17.65 -1.56
C LYS A 53 6.64 -17.81 -2.83
N ASP A 54 5.35 -18.16 -2.68
CA ASP A 54 4.39 -18.30 -3.79
C ASP A 54 3.72 -16.97 -4.16
N LYS A 55 4.27 -15.82 -3.68
CA LYS A 55 3.79 -14.46 -3.95
C LYS A 55 2.40 -14.15 -3.38
N LYS A 56 1.92 -14.90 -2.41
CA LYS A 56 0.66 -14.61 -1.71
C LYS A 56 0.87 -13.53 -0.67
N TYR A 57 -0.03 -12.57 -0.62
CA TYR A 57 0.00 -11.49 0.37
C TYR A 57 -0.25 -12.04 1.78
N VAL A 58 0.59 -11.66 2.74
CA VAL A 58 0.49 -12.03 4.15
C VAL A 58 0.08 -10.85 5.01
N GLY A 59 0.68 -9.71 4.81
CA GLY A 59 0.46 -8.50 5.57
C GLY A 59 1.57 -7.48 5.32
N THR A 60 1.78 -6.59 6.28
CA THR A 60 2.85 -5.59 6.24
C THR A 60 3.71 -5.70 7.49
N ILE A 61 4.91 -5.17 7.42
CA ILE A 61 5.85 -5.16 8.55
C ILE A 61 6.48 -3.78 8.73
N SER A 62 6.61 -3.36 9.99
CA SER A 62 7.34 -2.16 10.40
C SER A 62 8.27 -2.50 11.56
N ILE A 63 9.21 -1.62 11.88
CA ILE A 63 10.05 -1.76 13.08
C ILE A 63 9.18 -1.84 14.33
N SER A 64 8.12 -1.03 14.40
CA SER A 64 7.19 -1.04 15.52
C SER A 64 6.51 -2.39 15.72
N ASP A 65 6.13 -3.08 14.63
CA ASP A 65 5.52 -4.41 14.71
C ASP A 65 6.50 -5.43 15.30
N ILE A 66 7.76 -5.39 14.89
CA ILE A 66 8.81 -6.29 15.38
C ILE A 66 9.06 -6.06 16.87
N LEU A 67 9.26 -4.81 17.28
CA LEU A 67 9.51 -4.45 18.67
C LEU A 67 8.32 -4.76 19.57
N SER A 68 7.09 -4.53 19.09
CA SER A 68 5.88 -4.85 19.82
C SER A 68 5.74 -6.35 20.04
N TYR A 69 6.04 -7.16 19.03
CA TYR A 69 6.03 -8.61 19.14
C TYR A 69 7.06 -9.09 20.16
N GLN A 70 8.29 -8.58 20.09
CA GLN A 70 9.35 -8.90 21.02
C GLN A 70 8.96 -8.60 22.47
N SER A 71 8.42 -7.41 22.71
CA SER A 71 7.97 -6.97 24.03
C SER A 71 6.82 -7.81 24.56
N LYS A 72 5.80 -8.04 23.74
CA LYS A 72 4.60 -8.80 24.11
C LYS A 72 4.91 -10.25 24.48
N HIS A 73 5.87 -10.86 23.81
CA HIS A 73 6.26 -12.26 24.04
C HIS A 73 7.49 -12.40 24.94
N HIS A 74 8.00 -11.30 25.50
CA HIS A 74 9.16 -11.28 26.41
C HIS A 74 10.40 -11.97 25.82
N LEU A 75 10.66 -11.71 24.51
CA LEU A 75 11.78 -12.31 23.81
C LEU A 75 13.08 -11.54 24.02
N ALA A 76 14.18 -12.24 24.22
CA ALA A 76 15.52 -11.66 24.22
C ALA A 76 16.00 -11.38 22.78
N ASP A 77 16.96 -10.46 22.63
CA ASP A 77 17.48 -10.09 21.29
C ASP A 77 18.02 -11.30 20.52
N TRP A 78 18.68 -12.23 21.20
CA TRP A 78 19.21 -13.42 20.55
C TRP A 78 18.11 -14.37 20.03
N GLU A 79 16.93 -14.36 20.64
CA GLU A 79 15.79 -15.16 20.16
C GLU A 79 15.22 -14.59 18.87
N MET A 80 15.32 -13.28 18.67
CA MET A 80 14.87 -12.61 17.44
C MET A 80 15.68 -13.00 16.22
N THR A 81 16.93 -13.42 16.42
CA THR A 81 17.84 -13.84 15.31
C THR A 81 17.38 -15.11 14.61
N SER A 82 16.50 -15.90 15.22
CA SER A 82 15.97 -17.14 14.66
C SER A 82 14.45 -17.08 14.40
N MET A 83 13.84 -15.91 14.56
CA MET A 83 12.38 -15.75 14.36
C MET A 83 12.06 -15.29 12.96
N ASP A 84 11.10 -15.95 12.34
CA ASP A 84 10.55 -15.52 11.06
C ASP A 84 9.62 -14.30 11.25
N ILE A 85 9.69 -13.33 10.36
CA ILE A 85 8.81 -12.16 10.42
C ILE A 85 7.35 -12.50 10.19
N GLY A 86 7.05 -13.63 9.60
CA GLY A 86 5.67 -14.10 9.40
C GLY A 86 4.82 -14.11 10.67
N TYR A 87 5.44 -14.32 11.84
CA TYR A 87 4.75 -14.25 13.14
C TYR A 87 4.45 -12.83 13.59
N MET A 88 5.06 -11.81 12.99
CA MET A 88 5.03 -10.42 13.44
C MET A 88 4.30 -9.49 12.49
N VAL A 89 3.84 -9.99 11.35
CA VAL A 89 3.17 -9.17 10.34
C VAL A 89 1.87 -8.55 10.88
N ASN A 90 1.61 -7.35 10.42
CA ASN A 90 0.38 -6.62 10.66
C ASN A 90 -0.55 -6.80 9.46
N ASP A 91 -1.74 -7.33 9.70
CA ASP A 91 -2.74 -7.61 8.67
C ASP A 91 -3.92 -6.62 8.68
N LYS A 92 -3.78 -5.49 9.38
CA LYS A 92 -4.86 -4.50 9.54
C LYS A 92 -5.14 -3.70 8.28
N ILE A 93 -4.13 -3.51 7.41
CA ILE A 93 -4.34 -2.81 6.14
C ILE A 93 -5.12 -3.74 5.21
N GLU A 94 -6.27 -3.26 4.72
CA GLU A 94 -7.09 -4.01 3.80
C GLU A 94 -6.43 -4.15 2.43
N THR A 95 -6.62 -5.29 1.80
CA THR A 95 -6.23 -5.50 0.40
C THR A 95 -7.27 -4.90 -0.55
N LEU A 96 -6.82 -4.61 -1.77
CA LEU A 96 -7.65 -4.12 -2.85
C LEU A 96 -7.59 -5.11 -4.00
N PRO A 97 -8.74 -5.64 -4.46
CA PRO A 97 -8.72 -6.46 -5.66
C PRO A 97 -8.35 -5.62 -6.89
N ILE A 98 -7.69 -6.24 -7.87
CA ILE A 98 -7.26 -5.53 -9.09
C ILE A 98 -8.43 -4.91 -9.86
N GLU A 99 -9.63 -5.49 -9.72
CA GLU A 99 -10.86 -5.01 -10.37
C GLU A 99 -11.58 -3.89 -9.60
N ALA A 100 -11.03 -3.46 -8.46
CA ALA A 100 -11.66 -2.44 -7.62
C ALA A 100 -11.90 -1.13 -8.38
N THR A 101 -13.01 -0.49 -8.07
CA THR A 101 -13.35 0.81 -8.65
C THR A 101 -12.49 1.92 -8.07
N LEU A 102 -12.39 3.04 -8.79
CA LEU A 102 -11.71 4.24 -8.29
C LEU A 102 -12.36 4.75 -6.99
N THR A 103 -13.69 4.73 -6.91
CA THR A 103 -14.43 5.12 -5.70
C THR A 103 -14.04 4.27 -4.50
N GLU A 104 -14.01 2.95 -4.65
CA GLU A 104 -13.59 2.03 -3.58
C GLU A 104 -12.15 2.29 -3.16
N THR A 105 -11.25 2.43 -4.13
CA THR A 105 -9.84 2.73 -3.90
C THR A 105 -9.65 4.02 -3.10
N MET A 106 -10.33 5.08 -3.49
CA MET A 106 -10.22 6.38 -2.80
C MET A 106 -10.78 6.32 -1.38
N HIS A 107 -11.91 5.64 -1.16
CA HIS A 107 -12.48 5.46 0.18
C HIS A 107 -11.49 4.76 1.12
N LYS A 108 -10.88 3.67 0.67
CA LYS A 108 -9.89 2.94 1.48
C LYS A 108 -8.61 3.75 1.72
N LEU A 109 -8.17 4.58 0.78
CA LEU A 109 -7.00 5.43 0.94
C LEU A 109 -7.20 6.60 1.92
N VAL A 110 -8.43 6.92 2.29
CA VAL A 110 -8.70 7.83 3.41
C VAL A 110 -8.20 7.21 4.71
N GLU A 111 -8.40 5.92 4.90
CA GLU A 111 -8.02 5.21 6.13
C GLU A 111 -6.56 4.73 6.13
N TYR A 112 -6.04 4.32 4.98
CA TYR A 112 -4.72 3.71 4.87
C TYR A 112 -3.81 4.50 3.93
N PRO A 113 -2.50 4.66 4.26
CA PRO A 113 -1.57 5.42 3.42
C PRO A 113 -1.26 4.73 2.09
N PHE A 114 -1.42 3.42 2.02
CA PHE A 114 -1.33 2.63 0.81
C PHE A 114 -2.20 1.37 0.93
N LEU A 115 -2.51 0.77 -0.21
CA LEU A 115 -3.31 -0.45 -0.28
C LEU A 115 -2.54 -1.52 -1.05
N PRO A 116 -2.31 -2.69 -0.46
CA PRO A 116 -1.80 -3.84 -1.21
C PRO A 116 -2.85 -4.31 -2.22
N VAL A 117 -2.43 -4.49 -3.46
CA VAL A 117 -3.30 -4.94 -4.55
C VAL A 117 -3.03 -6.41 -4.83
N VAL A 118 -4.11 -7.17 -4.88
CA VAL A 118 -4.06 -8.62 -5.10
C VAL A 118 -4.95 -9.01 -6.28
N GLU A 119 -4.56 -10.05 -6.97
CA GLU A 119 -5.38 -10.72 -7.97
C GLU A 119 -5.84 -12.07 -7.44
N LYS A 120 -6.48 -12.89 -8.30
CA LYS A 120 -7.02 -14.20 -7.94
C LYS A 120 -6.03 -15.02 -7.11
N ASP A 121 -6.53 -15.77 -6.14
CA ASP A 121 -5.76 -16.59 -5.20
C ASP A 121 -4.83 -15.79 -4.28
N ASN A 122 -5.18 -14.53 -4.01
CA ASN A 122 -4.44 -13.64 -3.11
C ASN A 122 -2.99 -13.37 -3.55
N ILE A 123 -2.74 -13.40 -4.86
CA ILE A 123 -1.41 -13.09 -5.41
C ILE A 123 -1.17 -11.58 -5.33
N PHE A 124 -0.08 -11.21 -4.67
CA PHE A 124 0.34 -9.82 -4.54
C PHE A 124 0.94 -9.30 -5.84
N ILE A 125 0.41 -8.20 -6.35
CA ILE A 125 0.88 -7.61 -7.62
C ILE A 125 1.47 -6.21 -7.49
N GLY A 126 1.24 -5.54 -6.38
CA GLY A 126 1.77 -4.21 -6.13
C GLY A 126 0.98 -3.44 -5.09
N ILE A 127 1.19 -2.13 -5.04
CA ILE A 127 0.47 -1.23 -4.13
C ILE A 127 -0.09 -0.03 -4.88
N ILE A 128 -1.15 0.54 -4.34
CA ILE A 128 -1.64 1.87 -4.69
C ILE A 128 -1.42 2.77 -3.48
N THR A 129 -0.81 3.93 -3.69
CA THR A 129 -0.47 4.85 -2.60
C THR A 129 -1.39 6.06 -2.58
N ARG A 130 -1.60 6.61 -1.39
CA ARG A 130 -2.26 7.90 -1.20
C ARG A 130 -1.56 9.01 -2.01
N LYS A 131 -0.23 8.96 -2.07
CA LYS A 131 0.56 9.92 -2.85
C LYS A 131 0.22 9.92 -4.34
N SER A 132 0.05 8.74 -4.95
CA SER A 132 -0.32 8.61 -6.36
C SER A 132 -1.70 9.22 -6.64
N ILE A 133 -2.67 8.93 -5.80
CA ILE A 133 -4.02 9.49 -5.93
C ILE A 133 -4.01 11.00 -5.68
N LEU A 134 -3.27 11.47 -4.68
CA LEU A 134 -3.18 12.90 -4.40
C LEU A 134 -2.56 13.68 -5.55
N LYS A 135 -1.54 13.14 -6.22
CA LYS A 135 -0.98 13.74 -7.44
C LYS A 135 -2.01 13.89 -8.54
N ALA A 136 -2.85 12.87 -8.74
CA ALA A 136 -3.92 12.91 -9.74
C ALA A 136 -4.99 13.94 -9.40
N VAL A 137 -5.40 14.01 -8.13
CA VAL A 137 -6.36 15.03 -7.65
C VAL A 137 -5.76 16.43 -7.81
N ASN A 138 -4.47 16.60 -7.55
CA ASN A 138 -3.80 17.88 -7.77
C ASN A 138 -3.84 18.31 -9.24
N SER A 139 -3.58 17.39 -10.17
CA SER A 139 -3.74 17.66 -11.60
C SER A 139 -5.19 18.02 -11.94
N LEU A 140 -6.16 17.32 -11.38
CA LEU A 140 -7.59 17.65 -11.56
C LEU A 140 -7.89 19.10 -11.17
N LEU A 141 -7.38 19.54 -10.02
CA LEU A 141 -7.64 20.90 -9.52
C LEU A 141 -7.02 22.01 -10.38
N HIS A 142 -5.90 21.71 -11.05
CA HIS A 142 -5.17 22.69 -11.85
C HIS A 142 -5.53 22.66 -13.34
N ASP A 143 -5.76 21.49 -13.89
CA ASP A 143 -5.80 21.27 -15.34
C ASP A 143 -7.21 20.92 -15.86
N PHE A 144 -8.20 20.73 -14.99
CA PHE A 144 -9.54 20.29 -15.40
C PHE A 144 -10.18 21.24 -16.42
N THR A 145 -9.97 22.55 -16.29
CA THR A 145 -10.54 23.56 -17.18
C THR A 145 -9.87 23.62 -18.55
N ASP A 146 -8.79 22.89 -18.78
CA ASP A 146 -8.22 22.76 -20.12
C ASP A 146 -9.11 21.92 -21.04
N ASP A 147 -9.82 20.94 -20.46
CA ASP A 147 -10.69 20.01 -21.19
C ASP A 147 -12.18 20.27 -20.94
N TYR A 148 -12.55 20.96 -19.86
CA TYR A 148 -13.93 21.12 -19.41
C TYR A 148 -14.25 22.57 -19.03
N GLU A 149 -15.49 22.99 -19.31
CA GLU A 149 -16.01 24.28 -18.87
C GLU A 149 -16.84 24.10 -17.59
N ILE A 150 -16.54 24.89 -16.57
CA ILE A 150 -17.28 24.88 -15.30
C ILE A 150 -18.25 26.06 -15.28
N ARG A 151 -19.54 25.77 -15.09
CA ARG A 151 -20.60 26.79 -14.97
C ARG A 151 -21.37 26.60 -13.67
N SER A 152 -21.70 27.74 -13.03
CA SER A 152 -22.61 27.70 -11.88
C SER A 152 -24.00 27.27 -12.35
N LYS A 153 -24.71 26.51 -11.53
CA LYS A 153 -26.11 26.14 -11.78
C LYS A 153 -27.09 27.22 -11.40
N HIS A 154 -26.63 28.25 -10.70
CA HIS A 154 -27.47 29.24 -10.07
C HIS A 154 -27.21 30.69 -10.55
N ASP A 155 -26.52 30.84 -11.67
CA ASP A 155 -26.32 32.13 -12.35
C ASP A 155 -27.48 32.46 -13.28
#